data_dcf506d63b9c1d71dc66e6ed338a61ac
#
_entry.id   dcf506d63b9c1d71dc66e6ed338a61ac
#
_cell.length_a   1.000
_cell.length_b   1.000
_cell.length_c   1.000
_cell.angle_alpha   90.00
_cell.angle_beta   90.00
_cell.angle_gamma   90.00
#
_symmetry.space_group_name_H-M   'P 1'
#
loop_
_entity.id
_entity.type
_entity.pdbx_description
1 polymer ?
#
loop_
_entity_poly.entity_id
_entity_poly.type
_entity_poly.pdbx_seq_one_letter_code
_entity_poly.pdbx_strand_id
1 'polypeptide(L)'
;MTAANTQNPETAENSAGFNTRAIHAGQEPDLATGAVVPAIYQVSTYKQDGVGGLRGGYEYSRSANPTRAALEGCLAALEGGGRGFAFASGLAGQDTVIRALLKPGDHVVVPGDAYGGTYRLMNKVALPWGVEHSIARISDVDAVRAAIRPGQTKIVWVETPTNPLLGIADIAALAAVAHQAGALLAVDNTFATPYLQ
;
A
#
# COMPACT_ATOMS: atom_id res chain seq x y z
N MET A 1 -43.55 -9.81 12.76
CA MET A 1 -42.59 -9.93 11.63
C MET A 1 -41.69 -8.71 11.72
N THR A 2 -40.56 -8.87 12.41
CA THR A 2 -39.54 -7.82 12.54
C THR A 2 -38.61 -7.92 11.31
N ALA A 3 -38.53 -6.84 10.53
CA ALA A 3 -37.63 -6.74 9.41
C ALA A 3 -36.17 -6.89 9.92
N ALA A 4 -35.47 -7.90 9.45
CA ALA A 4 -34.06 -8.06 9.69
C ALA A 4 -33.33 -6.90 8.98
N ASN A 5 -32.64 -6.07 9.76
CA ASN A 5 -31.78 -5.02 9.26
C ASN A 5 -30.54 -5.67 8.65
N THR A 6 -30.56 -5.94 7.34
CA THR A 6 -29.41 -6.41 6.58
C THR A 6 -28.48 -5.23 6.33
N GLN A 7 -27.70 -4.84 7.34
CA GLN A 7 -26.54 -3.98 7.09
C GLN A 7 -25.54 -4.81 6.29
N ASN A 8 -25.05 -4.22 5.19
CA ASN A 8 -24.01 -4.82 4.37
C ASN A 8 -22.76 -5.01 5.26
N PRO A 9 -22.18 -6.24 5.41
CA PRO A 9 -21.06 -6.50 6.29
C PRO A 9 -19.85 -5.57 6.02
N GLU A 10 -19.56 -5.24 4.76
CA GLU A 10 -18.48 -4.31 4.39
C GLU A 10 -18.64 -2.89 4.99
N THR A 11 -19.87 -2.40 5.19
CA THR A 11 -20.09 -1.08 5.79
C THR A 11 -19.99 -1.10 7.32
N ALA A 12 -20.29 -2.22 7.97
CA ALA A 12 -20.17 -2.39 9.41
C ALA A 12 -18.71 -2.52 9.85
N GLU A 13 -17.86 -3.20 9.11
CA GLU A 13 -16.43 -3.34 9.41
C GLU A 13 -15.69 -2.00 9.28
N ASN A 14 -16.00 -1.17 8.27
CA ASN A 14 -15.39 0.14 8.10
C ASN A 14 -15.82 1.16 9.18
N SER A 15 -16.93 0.92 9.90
CA SER A 15 -17.35 1.75 11.03
C SER A 15 -16.74 1.33 12.37
N ALA A 16 -16.08 0.16 12.44
CA ALA A 16 -15.46 -0.35 13.65
C ALA A 16 -14.23 0.45 14.07
N GLY A 17 -13.98 0.54 15.37
CA GLY A 17 -12.77 1.18 15.91
C GLY A 17 -11.50 0.44 15.48
N PHE A 18 -10.36 1.13 15.55
CA PHE A 18 -9.04 0.60 15.11
C PHE A 18 -8.74 -0.78 15.72
N ASN A 19 -8.90 -0.96 17.04
CA ASN A 19 -8.61 -2.23 17.70
C ASN A 19 -9.49 -3.38 17.19
N THR A 20 -10.77 -3.11 16.93
CA THR A 20 -11.70 -4.09 16.37
C THR A 20 -11.30 -4.49 14.97
N ARG A 21 -10.95 -3.52 14.13
CA ARG A 21 -10.43 -3.81 12.78
C ARG A 21 -9.13 -4.61 12.79
N ALA A 22 -8.21 -4.28 13.70
CA ALA A 22 -6.94 -5.01 13.83
C ALA A 22 -7.13 -6.50 14.19
N ILE A 23 -8.22 -6.83 14.87
CA ILE A 23 -8.54 -8.21 15.30
C ILE A 23 -9.38 -8.95 14.26
N HIS A 24 -10.31 -8.28 13.59
CA HIS A 24 -11.35 -8.95 12.80
C HIS A 24 -11.25 -8.72 11.29
N ALA A 25 -10.79 -7.56 10.83
CA ALA A 25 -10.82 -7.25 9.42
C ALA A 25 -9.96 -8.21 8.58
N GLY A 26 -10.53 -8.78 7.52
CA GLY A 26 -9.87 -9.76 6.66
C GLY A 26 -9.63 -11.12 7.32
N GLN A 27 -10.18 -11.35 8.51
CA GLN A 27 -9.95 -12.55 9.33
C GLN A 27 -11.27 -13.21 9.75
N GLU A 28 -12.18 -13.39 8.81
CA GLU A 28 -13.44 -14.09 9.06
C GLU A 28 -13.19 -15.52 9.57
N PRO A 29 -14.00 -16.00 10.53
CA PRO A 29 -13.89 -17.38 11.00
C PRO A 29 -13.99 -18.39 9.85
N ASP A 30 -13.13 -19.41 9.90
CA ASP A 30 -13.12 -20.48 8.90
C ASP A 30 -14.47 -21.20 8.82
N LEU A 31 -15.05 -21.23 7.63
CA LEU A 31 -16.42 -21.76 7.44
C LEU A 31 -16.53 -23.27 7.73
N ALA A 32 -15.45 -24.03 7.62
CA ALA A 32 -15.47 -25.47 7.83
C ALA A 32 -15.26 -25.86 9.30
N THR A 33 -14.43 -25.10 10.03
CA THR A 33 -14.00 -25.45 11.39
C THR A 33 -14.45 -24.45 12.45
N GLY A 34 -14.85 -23.24 12.06
CA GLY A 34 -15.13 -22.14 12.98
C GLY A 34 -13.87 -21.53 13.62
N ALA A 35 -12.68 -21.84 13.12
CA ALA A 35 -11.43 -21.27 13.63
C ALA A 35 -11.43 -19.75 13.47
N VAL A 36 -11.18 -19.04 14.58
CA VAL A 36 -11.23 -17.56 14.63
C VAL A 36 -9.92 -16.88 14.24
N VAL A 37 -8.85 -17.65 14.05
CA VAL A 37 -7.55 -17.19 13.55
C VAL A 37 -7.30 -17.82 12.20
N PRO A 38 -6.87 -17.06 11.17
CA PRO A 38 -6.59 -17.60 9.85
C PRO A 38 -5.58 -18.74 9.89
N ALA A 39 -5.86 -19.84 9.20
CA ALA A 39 -4.94 -20.96 9.05
C ALA A 39 -3.71 -20.54 8.21
N ILE A 40 -2.58 -21.19 8.45
CA ILE A 40 -1.39 -21.06 7.59
C ILE A 40 -1.53 -22.01 6.40
N TYR A 41 -1.84 -21.46 5.24
CA TYR A 41 -1.95 -22.21 3.98
C TYR A 41 -0.58 -22.39 3.33
N GLN A 42 0.17 -23.38 3.80
CA GLN A 42 1.49 -23.73 3.24
C GLN A 42 1.32 -24.70 2.05
N VAL A 43 0.74 -24.18 0.98
CA VAL A 43 0.37 -24.96 -0.22
C VAL A 43 0.86 -24.25 -1.49
N SER A 44 0.99 -25.00 -2.59
CA SER A 44 1.34 -24.43 -3.90
C SER A 44 0.11 -24.30 -4.81
N THR A 45 -0.66 -25.37 -4.98
CA THR A 45 -1.73 -25.49 -5.98
C THR A 45 -3.05 -25.79 -5.29
N TYR A 46 -4.14 -25.28 -5.84
CA TYR A 46 -5.51 -25.53 -5.37
C TYR A 46 -6.31 -26.36 -6.37
N LYS A 47 -7.18 -27.24 -5.88
CA LYS A 47 -8.09 -28.02 -6.73
C LYS A 47 -9.11 -27.10 -7.39
N GLN A 48 -9.30 -27.28 -8.69
CA GLN A 48 -10.36 -26.61 -9.46
C GLN A 48 -11.59 -27.54 -9.63
N ASP A 49 -12.76 -26.94 -9.76
CA ASP A 49 -14.02 -27.60 -10.06
C ASP A 49 -14.31 -27.57 -11.59
N GLY A 50 -13.44 -28.22 -12.35
CA GLY A 50 -13.39 -28.14 -13.79
C GLY A 50 -12.34 -27.12 -14.28
N VAL A 51 -12.11 -27.06 -15.59
CA VAL A 51 -11.11 -26.16 -16.18
C VAL A 51 -11.53 -24.70 -15.95
N GLY A 52 -10.67 -23.95 -15.22
CA GLY A 52 -10.93 -22.54 -14.88
C GLY A 52 -11.95 -22.34 -13.74
N GLY A 53 -12.48 -23.42 -13.14
CA GLY A 53 -13.42 -23.36 -12.02
C GLY A 53 -12.68 -23.19 -10.69
N LEU A 54 -12.33 -21.96 -10.31
CA LEU A 54 -11.56 -21.68 -9.11
C LEU A 54 -12.44 -21.73 -7.85
N ARG A 55 -11.99 -22.45 -6.81
CA ARG A 55 -12.62 -22.42 -5.49
C ARG A 55 -12.15 -21.20 -4.72
N GLY A 56 -13.09 -20.33 -4.33
CA GLY A 56 -12.77 -19.11 -3.61
C GLY A 56 -11.81 -18.16 -4.34
N GLY A 57 -11.62 -18.32 -5.66
CA GLY A 57 -10.69 -17.53 -6.45
C GLY A 57 -9.22 -18.01 -6.41
N TYR A 58 -8.96 -19.18 -5.77
CA TYR A 58 -7.60 -19.69 -5.61
C TYR A 58 -7.23 -20.70 -6.68
N GLU A 59 -6.05 -20.51 -7.28
CA GLU A 59 -5.46 -21.40 -8.27
C GLU A 59 -4.07 -21.87 -7.83
N TYR A 60 -3.23 -20.89 -7.51
CA TYR A 60 -1.83 -21.09 -7.15
C TYR A 60 -1.37 -20.02 -6.15
N SER A 61 -0.59 -20.40 -5.12
CA SER A 61 -0.22 -19.51 -4.01
C SER A 61 0.59 -18.29 -4.41
N ARG A 62 1.31 -18.32 -5.54
CA ARG A 62 2.02 -17.13 -6.06
C ARG A 62 1.04 -16.04 -6.49
N SER A 63 -0.07 -16.41 -7.13
CA SER A 63 -1.11 -15.46 -7.55
C SER A 63 -2.05 -15.09 -6.40
N ALA A 64 -2.51 -16.07 -5.61
CA ALA A 64 -3.41 -15.84 -4.47
C ALA A 64 -3.23 -16.90 -3.39
N ASN A 65 -3.25 -16.49 -2.11
CA ASN A 65 -3.14 -17.39 -0.96
C ASN A 65 -4.02 -16.84 0.19
N PRO A 66 -4.84 -17.68 0.86
CA PRO A 66 -5.75 -17.21 1.92
C PRO A 66 -5.03 -16.52 3.09
N THR A 67 -3.87 -17.04 3.52
CA THR A 67 -3.10 -16.41 4.61
C THR A 67 -2.61 -15.02 4.22
N ARG A 68 -2.12 -14.86 2.98
CA ARG A 68 -1.71 -13.55 2.47
C ARG A 68 -2.91 -12.62 2.31
N ALA A 69 -4.04 -13.12 1.80
CA ALA A 69 -5.25 -12.34 1.64
C ALA A 69 -5.79 -11.78 2.97
N ALA A 70 -5.72 -12.57 4.05
CA ALA A 70 -6.10 -12.12 5.38
C ALA A 70 -5.24 -10.93 5.85
N LEU A 71 -3.91 -10.98 5.67
CA LEU A 71 -3.00 -9.88 5.98
C LEU A 71 -3.30 -8.64 5.12
N GLU A 72 -3.46 -8.82 3.81
CA GLU A 72 -3.75 -7.74 2.87
C GLU A 72 -5.08 -7.04 3.19
N GLY A 73 -6.13 -7.82 3.54
CA GLY A 73 -7.42 -7.29 3.96
C GLY A 73 -7.34 -6.51 5.27
N CYS A 74 -6.65 -7.06 6.27
CA CYS A 74 -6.47 -6.39 7.56
C CYS A 74 -5.75 -5.05 7.42
N LEU A 75 -4.61 -5.01 6.71
CA LEU A 75 -3.85 -3.79 6.50
C LEU A 75 -4.62 -2.75 5.70
N ALA A 76 -5.34 -3.16 4.64
CA ALA A 76 -6.21 -2.27 3.89
C ALA A 76 -7.27 -1.61 4.80
N ALA A 77 -7.91 -2.39 5.66
CA ALA A 77 -8.92 -1.88 6.58
C ALA A 77 -8.34 -0.92 7.63
N LEU A 78 -7.14 -1.19 8.13
CA LEU A 78 -6.46 -0.32 9.11
C LEU A 78 -6.05 1.01 8.51
N GLU A 79 -5.57 1.01 7.27
CA GLU A 79 -5.15 2.21 6.53
C GLU A 79 -6.34 2.93 5.83
N GLY A 80 -7.56 2.42 5.95
CA GLY A 80 -8.72 2.96 5.23
C GLY A 80 -8.60 2.84 3.70
N GLY A 81 -7.75 1.93 3.23
CA GLY A 81 -7.50 1.67 1.82
C GLY A 81 -8.49 0.70 1.20
N GLY A 82 -8.69 0.80 -0.11
CA GLY A 82 -9.57 -0.12 -0.86
C GLY A 82 -8.96 -1.51 -1.08
N ARG A 83 -7.63 -1.65 -1.00
CA ARG A 83 -6.93 -2.92 -1.22
C ARG A 83 -5.52 -2.89 -0.64
N GLY A 84 -5.09 -4.01 -0.05
CA GLY A 84 -3.71 -4.26 0.38
C GLY A 84 -2.96 -5.18 -0.59
N PHE A 85 -1.63 -5.07 -0.62
CA PHE A 85 -0.73 -5.96 -1.33
C PHE A 85 0.50 -6.25 -0.48
N ALA A 86 0.73 -7.51 -0.14
CA ALA A 86 1.88 -7.92 0.65
C ALA A 86 3.06 -8.33 -0.24
N PHE A 87 4.25 -7.85 0.13
CA PHE A 87 5.52 -8.14 -0.54
C PHE A 87 6.52 -8.75 0.42
N ALA A 88 7.54 -9.40 -0.11
CA ALA A 88 8.62 -10.00 0.69
C ALA A 88 9.52 -8.96 1.38
N SER A 89 9.49 -7.71 0.94
CA SER A 89 10.18 -6.57 1.57
C SER A 89 9.54 -5.25 1.16
N GLY A 90 9.75 -4.20 1.96
CA GLY A 90 9.33 -2.84 1.60
C GLY A 90 9.94 -2.37 0.28
N LEU A 91 11.21 -2.68 0.02
CA LEU A 91 11.85 -2.32 -1.24
C LEU A 91 11.24 -3.04 -2.45
N ALA A 92 10.78 -4.28 -2.31
CA ALA A 92 10.03 -4.97 -3.35
C ALA A 92 8.67 -4.28 -3.62
N GLY A 93 8.01 -3.79 -2.57
CA GLY A 93 6.81 -2.96 -2.71
C GLY A 93 7.10 -1.65 -3.45
N GLN A 94 8.16 -0.93 -3.07
CA GLN A 94 8.58 0.31 -3.73
C GLN A 94 8.89 0.09 -5.22
N ASP A 95 9.70 -0.90 -5.56
CA ASP A 95 10.05 -1.22 -6.97
C ASP A 95 8.79 -1.57 -7.78
N THR A 96 7.85 -2.31 -7.17
CA THR A 96 6.59 -2.65 -7.82
C THR A 96 5.73 -1.41 -8.09
N VAL A 97 5.61 -0.49 -7.14
CA VAL A 97 4.88 0.78 -7.34
C VAL A 97 5.50 1.58 -8.48
N ILE A 98 6.83 1.73 -8.49
CA ILE A 98 7.55 2.47 -9.53
C ILE A 98 7.31 1.84 -10.91
N ARG A 99 7.47 0.52 -11.05
CA ARG A 99 7.29 -0.17 -12.33
C ARG A 99 5.84 -0.24 -12.80
N ALA A 100 4.89 -0.31 -11.87
CA ALA A 100 3.47 -0.39 -12.22
C ALA A 100 2.88 0.96 -12.66
N LEU A 101 3.37 2.06 -12.09
CA LEU A 101 2.78 3.38 -12.27
C LEU A 101 3.59 4.31 -13.17
N LEU A 102 4.86 4.01 -13.43
CA LEU A 102 5.76 4.87 -14.17
C LEU A 102 6.27 4.21 -15.45
N LYS A 103 6.71 5.05 -16.37
CA LYS A 103 7.38 4.67 -17.62
C LYS A 103 8.58 5.60 -17.87
N PRO A 104 9.51 5.25 -18.77
CA PRO A 104 10.57 6.14 -19.18
C PRO A 104 10.07 7.54 -19.58
N GLY A 105 10.71 8.58 -19.07
CA GLY A 105 10.32 9.97 -19.24
C GLY A 105 9.42 10.52 -18.12
N ASP A 106 8.86 9.68 -17.25
CA ASP A 106 8.15 10.13 -16.07
C ASP A 106 9.12 10.60 -14.97
N HIS A 107 8.60 11.40 -14.04
CA HIS A 107 9.36 12.03 -12.97
C HIS A 107 8.75 11.77 -11.59
N VAL A 108 9.63 11.63 -10.58
CA VAL A 108 9.26 11.43 -9.16
C VAL A 108 9.94 12.49 -8.29
N VAL A 109 9.23 13.08 -7.35
CA VAL A 109 9.83 13.87 -6.26
C VAL A 109 10.09 12.93 -5.08
N VAL A 110 11.32 12.95 -4.53
CA VAL A 110 11.75 12.06 -3.42
C VAL A 110 12.35 12.85 -2.27
N PRO A 111 12.30 12.34 -1.01
CA PRO A 111 12.97 12.99 0.13
C PRO A 111 14.48 13.03 -0.03
N GLY A 112 15.13 14.07 0.49
CA GLY A 112 16.58 14.17 0.54
C GLY A 112 17.22 13.24 1.59
N ASP A 113 16.47 12.89 2.61
CA ASP A 113 16.84 12.01 3.72
C ASP A 113 16.04 10.70 3.73
N ALA A 114 15.66 10.21 2.54
CA ALA A 114 14.97 8.92 2.38
C ALA A 114 15.85 7.74 2.81
N TYR A 115 15.19 6.65 3.14
CA TYR A 115 15.84 5.35 3.35
C TYR A 115 16.84 5.05 2.23
N GLY A 116 18.03 4.59 2.61
CA GLY A 116 19.10 4.35 1.63
C GLY A 116 18.76 3.32 0.54
N GLY A 117 17.76 2.43 0.78
CA GLY A 117 17.21 1.54 -0.23
C GLY A 117 16.45 2.30 -1.31
N THR A 118 15.61 3.25 -0.92
CA THR A 118 14.87 4.14 -1.85
C THR A 118 15.84 4.95 -2.70
N TYR A 119 16.88 5.52 -2.09
CA TYR A 119 17.92 6.23 -2.83
C TYR A 119 18.61 5.33 -3.86
N ARG A 120 18.99 4.10 -3.48
CA ARG A 120 19.61 3.14 -4.43
C ARG A 120 18.65 2.72 -5.53
N LEU A 121 17.40 2.47 -5.22
CA LEU A 121 16.37 2.12 -6.18
C LEU A 121 16.21 3.22 -7.24
N MET A 122 16.08 4.47 -6.79
CA MET A 122 15.93 5.61 -7.71
C MET A 122 17.17 5.81 -8.58
N ASN A 123 18.38 5.81 -8.00
CA ASN A 123 19.60 6.13 -8.75
C ASN A 123 20.17 4.98 -9.58
N LYS A 124 20.00 3.72 -9.13
CA LYS A 124 20.64 2.56 -9.76
C LYS A 124 19.71 1.74 -10.63
N VAL A 125 18.40 1.91 -10.47
CA VAL A 125 17.39 1.14 -11.18
C VAL A 125 16.44 2.05 -11.97
N ALA A 126 15.75 2.97 -11.31
CA ALA A 126 14.73 3.80 -11.95
C ALA A 126 15.35 4.80 -12.94
N LEU A 127 16.41 5.51 -12.57
CA LEU A 127 17.09 6.47 -13.44
C LEU A 127 17.69 5.83 -14.71
N PRO A 128 18.46 4.73 -14.65
CA PRO A 128 18.90 4.03 -15.85
C PRO A 128 17.76 3.47 -16.72
N TRP A 129 16.60 3.18 -16.11
CA TRP A 129 15.39 2.78 -16.83
C TRP A 129 14.70 3.96 -17.53
N GLY A 130 15.09 5.20 -17.22
CA GLY A 130 14.56 6.41 -17.83
C GLY A 130 13.51 7.12 -16.98
N VAL A 131 13.33 6.76 -15.71
CA VAL A 131 12.50 7.52 -14.75
C VAL A 131 13.38 8.53 -14.02
N GLU A 132 13.08 9.81 -14.19
CA GLU A 132 13.82 10.89 -13.55
C GLU A 132 13.30 11.17 -12.13
N HIS A 133 14.13 11.79 -11.30
CA HIS A 133 13.69 12.25 -9.99
C HIS A 133 14.33 13.58 -9.58
N SER A 134 13.61 14.30 -8.72
CA SER A 134 14.11 15.49 -8.02
C SER A 134 14.07 15.27 -6.52
N ILE A 135 15.07 15.77 -5.83
CA ILE A 135 15.16 15.70 -4.37
C ILE A 135 14.52 16.97 -3.78
N ALA A 136 13.65 16.79 -2.77
CA ALA A 136 13.06 17.88 -2.03
C ALA A 136 13.06 17.62 -0.51
N ARG A 137 13.07 18.68 0.28
CA ARG A 137 12.82 18.58 1.73
C ARG A 137 11.32 18.39 1.94
N ILE A 138 10.87 17.19 2.34
CA ILE A 138 9.45 16.86 2.47
C ILE A 138 8.73 17.58 3.62
N SER A 139 9.44 18.07 4.62
CA SER A 139 8.88 18.92 5.67
C SER A 139 8.57 20.36 5.20
N ASP A 140 8.99 20.72 3.98
CA ASP A 140 8.76 22.01 3.35
C ASP A 140 7.88 21.83 2.10
N VAL A 141 6.61 22.14 2.24
CA VAL A 141 5.59 21.98 1.18
C VAL A 141 5.92 22.81 -0.06
N ASP A 142 6.51 24.01 0.11
CA ASP A 142 6.88 24.88 -1.00
C ASP A 142 8.10 24.33 -1.75
N ALA A 143 9.06 23.73 -1.05
CA ALA A 143 10.17 23.03 -1.68
C ALA A 143 9.68 21.83 -2.53
N VAL A 144 8.70 21.08 -2.03
CA VAL A 144 8.08 19.96 -2.80
C VAL A 144 7.35 20.52 -4.03
N ARG A 145 6.56 21.58 -3.87
CA ARG A 145 5.86 22.24 -4.98
C ARG A 145 6.82 22.71 -6.06
N ALA A 146 7.94 23.31 -5.67
CA ALA A 146 8.97 23.79 -6.60
C ALA A 146 9.70 22.65 -7.34
N ALA A 147 9.77 21.44 -6.74
CA ALA A 147 10.39 20.28 -7.35
C ALA A 147 9.48 19.55 -8.36
N ILE A 148 8.18 19.84 -8.35
CA ILE A 148 7.21 19.23 -9.28
C ILE A 148 7.43 19.77 -10.69
N ARG A 149 7.50 18.89 -11.66
CA ARG A 149 7.56 19.21 -13.09
C ARG A 149 6.17 19.00 -13.71
N PRO A 150 5.47 20.06 -14.12
CA PRO A 150 4.12 19.96 -14.68
C PRO A 150 4.04 18.94 -15.83
N GLY A 151 3.06 18.03 -15.75
CA GLY A 151 2.83 16.99 -16.75
C GLY A 151 3.79 15.80 -16.71
N GLN A 152 4.98 15.94 -16.11
CA GLN A 152 5.98 14.86 -16.00
C GLN A 152 5.96 14.16 -14.64
N THR A 153 5.83 14.92 -13.54
CA THR A 153 5.77 14.33 -12.19
C THR A 153 4.51 13.48 -12.06
N LYS A 154 4.70 12.22 -11.75
CA LYS A 154 3.61 11.24 -11.56
C LYS A 154 3.45 10.83 -10.10
N ILE A 155 4.54 10.86 -9.34
CA ILE A 155 4.55 10.50 -7.93
C ILE A 155 5.32 11.55 -7.13
N VAL A 156 4.75 11.98 -6.02
CA VAL A 156 5.46 12.59 -4.90
C VAL A 156 5.64 11.48 -3.87
N TRP A 157 6.88 11.02 -3.71
CA TRP A 157 7.23 9.98 -2.74
C TRP A 157 7.60 10.63 -1.42
N VAL A 158 6.89 10.30 -0.38
CA VAL A 158 7.09 10.81 0.98
C VAL A 158 7.49 9.65 1.89
N GLU A 159 8.47 9.88 2.74
CA GLU A 159 8.81 9.00 3.86
C GLU A 159 8.63 9.81 5.15
N THR A 160 7.80 9.33 6.07
CA THR A 160 7.53 10.06 7.31
C THR A 160 7.09 9.10 8.41
N PRO A 161 7.86 9.06 9.54
CA PRO A 161 9.16 9.72 9.77
C PRO A 161 10.25 9.21 8.82
N THR A 162 11.19 10.08 8.42
CA THR A 162 12.31 9.69 7.54
C THR A 162 13.35 8.83 8.26
N ASN A 163 14.10 8.02 7.50
CA ASN A 163 15.23 7.25 8.01
C ASN A 163 16.55 7.76 7.40
N PRO A 164 17.51 8.30 8.17
CA PRO A 164 17.62 8.17 9.64
C PRO A 164 17.23 9.41 10.45
N LEU A 165 16.86 10.53 9.82
CA LEU A 165 16.78 11.81 10.52
C LEU A 165 15.42 12.08 11.20
N LEU A 166 14.45 11.16 11.06
CA LEU A 166 13.12 11.23 11.67
C LEU A 166 12.34 12.52 11.29
N GLY A 167 12.59 13.04 10.10
CA GLY A 167 11.86 14.19 9.56
C GLY A 167 10.38 13.88 9.41
N ILE A 168 9.53 14.81 9.81
CA ILE A 168 8.07 14.67 9.74
C ILE A 168 7.54 15.52 8.59
N ALA A 169 6.58 14.96 7.84
CA ALA A 169 5.90 15.63 6.75
C ALA A 169 4.40 15.81 7.03
N ASP A 170 3.83 16.91 6.57
CA ASP A 170 2.38 17.11 6.52
C ASP A 170 1.81 16.37 5.29
N ILE A 171 1.34 15.14 5.52
CA ILE A 171 0.80 14.27 4.46
C ILE A 171 -0.37 14.95 3.74
N ALA A 172 -1.27 15.61 4.48
CA ALA A 172 -2.46 16.23 3.89
C ALA A 172 -2.09 17.41 2.97
N ALA A 173 -1.17 18.27 3.43
CA ALA A 173 -0.68 19.39 2.62
C ALA A 173 0.07 18.91 1.37
N LEU A 174 0.91 17.87 1.50
CA LEU A 174 1.65 17.27 0.38
C LEU A 174 0.71 16.56 -0.60
N ALA A 175 -0.33 15.89 -0.11
CA ALA A 175 -1.36 15.29 -0.95
C ALA A 175 -2.07 16.35 -1.80
N ALA A 176 -2.46 17.48 -1.19
CA ALA A 176 -3.09 18.58 -1.91
C ALA A 176 -2.19 19.09 -3.04
N VAL A 177 -0.89 19.30 -2.78
CA VAL A 177 0.09 19.75 -3.78
C VAL A 177 0.29 18.72 -4.89
N ALA A 178 0.44 17.45 -4.54
CA ALA A 178 0.61 16.37 -5.52
C ALA A 178 -0.62 16.24 -6.44
N HIS A 179 -1.81 16.16 -5.85
CA HIS A 179 -3.06 16.01 -6.59
C HIS A 179 -3.37 17.21 -7.48
N GLN A 180 -3.08 18.43 -7.03
CA GLN A 180 -3.23 19.64 -7.83
C GLN A 180 -2.36 19.61 -9.09
N ALA A 181 -1.20 18.94 -9.02
CA ALA A 181 -0.30 18.74 -10.15
C ALA A 181 -0.65 17.50 -11.01
N GLY A 182 -1.69 16.76 -10.67
CA GLY A 182 -2.06 15.50 -11.34
C GLY A 182 -1.14 14.33 -11.00
N ALA A 183 -0.38 14.44 -9.91
CA ALA A 183 0.50 13.38 -9.40
C ALA A 183 -0.16 12.62 -8.24
N LEU A 184 0.28 11.39 -8.00
CA LEU A 184 -0.08 10.61 -6.81
C LEU A 184 0.84 10.98 -5.65
N LEU A 185 0.32 10.90 -4.42
CA LEU A 185 1.16 10.85 -3.23
C LEU A 185 1.35 9.39 -2.81
N ALA A 186 2.60 8.95 -2.71
CA ALA A 186 2.97 7.68 -2.11
C ALA A 186 3.68 7.95 -0.77
N VAL A 187 3.22 7.28 0.30
CA VAL A 187 3.76 7.49 1.65
C VAL A 187 4.39 6.20 2.15
N ASP A 188 5.68 6.25 2.44
CA ASP A 188 6.37 5.22 3.21
C ASP A 188 6.20 5.51 4.70
N ASN A 189 5.30 4.77 5.33
CA ASN A 189 4.93 4.89 6.73
C ASN A 189 5.59 3.81 7.61
N THR A 190 6.75 3.31 7.21
CA THR A 190 7.41 2.18 7.87
C THR A 190 7.62 2.40 9.36
N PHE A 191 8.00 3.61 9.79
CA PHE A 191 8.32 3.89 11.19
C PHE A 191 7.10 4.13 12.07
N ALA A 192 6.05 4.77 11.56
CA ALA A 192 4.87 5.08 12.34
C ALA A 192 3.83 3.95 12.31
N THR A 193 3.80 3.13 11.25
CA THR A 193 2.82 2.06 11.02
C THR A 193 1.36 2.55 11.05
N PRO A 194 0.34 1.71 10.78
CA PRO A 194 -1.04 2.20 10.71
C PRO A 194 -1.63 2.72 12.03
N TYR A 195 -0.93 2.57 13.16
CA TYR A 195 -1.45 3.02 14.45
C TYR A 195 -1.09 4.47 14.79
N LEU A 196 0.11 4.93 14.41
CA LEU A 196 0.61 6.26 14.79
C LEU A 196 0.36 7.33 13.71
N GLN A 197 0.11 6.90 12.48
CA GLN A 197 -0.05 7.83 11.35
C GLN A 197 -1.02 7.32 10.31
#